data_d918ef12abd6cdb3a73f18921522b5ef
#
_entry.id   d918ef12abd6cdb3a73f18921522b5ef
#
_cell.length_a   1.000
_cell.length_b   1.000
_cell.length_c   1.000
_cell.angle_alpha   90.00
_cell.angle_beta   90.00
_cell.angle_gamma   90.00
#
_symmetry.space_group_name_H-M   'P 1'
#
loop_
_entity.id
_entity.type
_entity.pdbx_description
1 polymer ?
#
loop_
_entity_poly.entity_id
_entity_poly.type
_entity_poly.pdbx_seq_one_letter_code
_entity_poly.pdbx_strand_id
1 'polypeptide(L)'
;MLPLVTSGSVERLRPAARTVLLTAVAMLAFATNSLLCRLALRDAQIDAASSGSLRLVSGALMLAIVVRAGAGRPPPRADWLAAAMLFAYVACFSFAYLSVNAATRAPILFGAVQLTMFAAGLHAGERFTAPGWVGMAAAVAGLLYLVSPGVSAPTPGGVVLMSAAGVAWGVYSLRGRGLADPLAATAGNFLLAAPMALALSAVFAGRFHPTTRGALLAVASGALTSGIGYVVWYAALKHLAAMRAAAVQLSVPPIAACGAVLFLAERPTWRLAIASAAILGGIALVLASRAHGKTAPQAQRPPDTR
;
A
#
# COMPACT_ATOMS: atom_id res chain seq x y z
N MET A 1 -22.35 -14.22 -15.74
CA MET A 1 -22.74 -14.37 -14.32
C MET A 1 -21.57 -14.98 -13.60
N LEU A 2 -20.64 -14.16 -13.07
CA LEU A 2 -19.52 -14.63 -12.25
C LEU A 2 -20.05 -14.91 -10.84
N PRO A 3 -19.76 -16.05 -10.24
CA PRO A 3 -20.20 -16.31 -8.88
C PRO A 3 -19.47 -15.34 -7.93
N LEU A 4 -20.22 -14.45 -7.30
CA LEU A 4 -19.78 -13.67 -6.16
C LEU A 4 -19.19 -14.64 -5.14
N VAL A 5 -17.90 -14.53 -4.87
CA VAL A 5 -17.23 -15.21 -3.77
C VAL A 5 -17.99 -14.85 -2.50
N THR A 6 -18.84 -15.75 -2.07
CA THR A 6 -19.74 -15.54 -0.94
C THR A 6 -18.93 -15.27 0.32
N SER A 7 -19.25 -14.20 1.00
CA SER A 7 -18.69 -13.73 2.29
C SER A 7 -18.54 -14.86 3.34
N GLY A 8 -19.33 -15.91 3.24
CA GLY A 8 -19.32 -17.05 4.16
C GLY A 8 -18.14 -18.05 4.04
N SER A 9 -17.36 -18.01 2.96
CA SER A 9 -16.20 -18.92 2.82
C SER A 9 -14.95 -18.39 3.52
N VAL A 10 -14.77 -17.06 3.59
CA VAL A 10 -13.64 -16.42 4.26
C VAL A 10 -13.79 -16.42 5.79
N GLU A 11 -15.02 -16.44 6.27
CA GLU A 11 -15.33 -16.45 7.70
C GLU A 11 -15.01 -17.81 8.37
N ARG A 12 -14.99 -18.90 7.60
CA ARG A 12 -14.64 -20.25 8.05
C ARG A 12 -13.15 -20.55 8.10
N LEU A 13 -12.29 -19.64 7.60
CA LEU A 13 -10.84 -19.83 7.65
C LEU A 13 -10.33 -19.61 9.09
N ARG A 14 -9.33 -20.45 9.48
CA ARG A 14 -8.59 -20.20 10.73
C ARG A 14 -8.04 -18.76 10.72
N PRO A 15 -8.04 -18.04 11.86
CA PRO A 15 -7.64 -16.62 11.92
C PRO A 15 -6.29 -16.32 11.24
N ALA A 16 -5.32 -17.22 11.37
CA ALA A 16 -4.02 -17.10 10.71
C ALA A 16 -4.13 -17.19 9.18
N ALA A 17 -4.90 -18.14 8.65
CA ALA A 17 -5.09 -18.30 7.21
C ALA A 17 -5.82 -17.11 6.60
N ARG A 18 -6.79 -16.53 7.30
CA ARG A 18 -7.48 -15.31 6.89
C ARG A 18 -6.51 -14.13 6.78
N THR A 19 -5.64 -13.95 7.78
CA THR A 19 -4.64 -12.87 7.75
C THR A 19 -3.68 -13.03 6.58
N VAL A 20 -3.19 -14.26 6.33
CA VAL A 20 -2.31 -14.55 5.19
C VAL A 20 -3.01 -14.24 3.86
N LEU A 21 -4.27 -14.68 3.68
CA LEU A 21 -5.04 -14.43 2.47
C LEU A 21 -5.25 -12.93 2.25
N LEU A 22 -5.69 -12.18 3.26
CA LEU A 22 -5.90 -10.73 3.16
C LEU A 22 -4.59 -10.01 2.83
N THR A 23 -3.48 -10.41 3.46
CA THR A 23 -2.17 -9.85 3.17
C THR A 23 -1.74 -10.13 1.74
N ALA A 24 -1.89 -11.36 1.25
CA ALA A 24 -1.54 -11.73 -0.12
C ALA A 24 -2.37 -10.93 -1.15
N VAL A 25 -3.69 -10.84 -0.94
CA VAL A 25 -4.59 -10.05 -1.81
C VAL A 25 -4.20 -8.56 -1.81
N ALA A 26 -3.87 -8.00 -0.64
CA ALA A 26 -3.41 -6.62 -0.55
C ALA A 26 -2.08 -6.39 -1.30
N MET A 27 -1.11 -7.30 -1.17
CA MET A 27 0.18 -7.21 -1.87
C MET A 27 0.00 -7.33 -3.39
N LEU A 28 -0.88 -8.21 -3.85
CA LEU A 28 -1.26 -8.30 -5.27
C LEU A 28 -1.91 -7.00 -5.76
N ALA A 29 -2.83 -6.42 -4.98
CA ALA A 29 -3.45 -5.15 -5.32
C ALA A 29 -2.41 -4.02 -5.44
N PHE A 30 -1.45 -3.94 -4.51
CA PHE A 30 -0.37 -2.92 -4.56
C PHE A 30 0.58 -3.14 -5.73
N ALA A 31 0.92 -4.37 -6.05
CA ALA A 31 1.73 -4.69 -7.23
C ALA A 31 0.99 -4.33 -8.53
N THR A 32 -0.29 -4.69 -8.64
CA THR A 32 -1.14 -4.30 -9.76
C THR A 32 -1.26 -2.77 -9.86
N ASN A 33 -1.44 -2.07 -8.73
CA ASN A 33 -1.43 -0.61 -8.70
C ASN A 33 -0.13 -0.02 -9.27
N SER A 34 1.01 -0.60 -8.92
CA SER A 34 2.31 -0.17 -9.46
C SER A 34 2.40 -0.33 -10.97
N LEU A 35 1.84 -1.43 -11.52
CA LEU A 35 1.77 -1.66 -12.97
C LEU A 35 0.82 -0.68 -13.66
N LEU A 36 -0.37 -0.44 -13.10
CA LEU A 36 -1.34 0.51 -13.64
C LEU A 36 -0.78 1.94 -13.65
N CYS A 37 -0.16 2.38 -12.55
CA CYS A 37 0.49 3.68 -12.48
C CYS A 37 1.65 3.80 -13.49
N ARG A 38 2.44 2.73 -13.66
CA ARG A 38 3.51 2.68 -14.67
C ARG A 38 2.96 2.86 -16.08
N LEU A 39 1.88 2.15 -16.43
CA LEU A 39 1.24 2.25 -17.74
C LEU A 39 0.56 3.58 -17.96
N ALA A 40 -0.03 4.19 -16.92
CA ALA A 40 -0.70 5.48 -17.03
C ALA A 40 0.27 6.65 -17.19
N LEU A 41 1.36 6.66 -16.40
CA LEU A 41 2.32 7.77 -16.34
C LEU A 41 3.52 7.60 -17.27
N ARG A 42 3.80 6.36 -17.73
CA ARG A 42 4.75 6.10 -18.82
C ARG A 42 4.16 6.64 -20.11
N ASP A 43 4.98 7.20 -20.95
CA ASP A 43 4.59 7.71 -22.27
C ASP A 43 3.59 8.90 -22.22
N ALA A 44 3.55 9.61 -21.07
CA ALA A 44 2.71 10.79 -20.85
C ALA A 44 1.22 10.58 -21.22
N GLN A 45 0.66 9.39 -20.94
CA GLN A 45 -0.76 9.10 -21.21
C GLN A 45 -1.70 9.94 -20.34
N ILE A 46 -1.23 10.43 -19.21
CA ILE A 46 -1.95 11.33 -18.30
C ILE A 46 -0.94 12.12 -17.48
N ASP A 47 -1.25 13.36 -17.13
CA ASP A 47 -0.46 14.16 -16.21
C ASP A 47 -0.58 13.66 -14.76
N ALA A 48 0.41 13.99 -13.92
CA ALA A 48 0.50 13.51 -12.55
C ALA A 48 -0.67 13.97 -11.66
N ALA A 49 -1.14 15.21 -11.83
CA ALA A 49 -2.23 15.76 -11.03
C ALA A 49 -3.56 15.08 -11.36
N SER A 50 -3.88 14.99 -12.67
CA SER A 50 -5.09 14.29 -13.15
C SER A 50 -5.10 12.81 -12.78
N SER A 51 -3.95 12.14 -12.88
CA SER A 51 -3.80 10.75 -12.45
C SER A 51 -4.14 10.58 -10.95
N GLY A 52 -3.61 11.45 -10.09
CA GLY A 52 -3.88 11.45 -8.66
C GLY A 52 -5.35 11.73 -8.35
N SER A 53 -5.96 12.71 -9.01
CA SER A 53 -7.37 13.08 -8.81
C SER A 53 -8.32 11.98 -9.27
N LEU A 54 -8.14 11.43 -10.48
CA LEU A 54 -8.95 10.32 -10.96
C LEU A 54 -8.83 9.10 -10.06
N ARG A 55 -7.63 8.81 -9.56
CA ARG A 55 -7.40 7.73 -8.62
C ARG A 55 -8.17 7.92 -7.31
N LEU A 56 -8.11 9.11 -6.69
CA LEU A 56 -8.80 9.36 -5.43
C LEU A 56 -10.32 9.48 -5.60
N VAL A 57 -10.79 10.14 -6.64
CA VAL A 57 -12.22 10.27 -6.93
C VAL A 57 -12.85 8.93 -7.27
N SER A 58 -12.25 8.13 -8.16
CA SER A 58 -12.78 6.81 -8.52
C SER A 58 -12.78 5.84 -7.33
N GLY A 59 -11.74 5.90 -6.49
CA GLY A 59 -11.71 5.16 -5.23
C GLY A 59 -12.82 5.58 -4.26
N ALA A 60 -13.05 6.89 -4.09
CA ALA A 60 -14.12 7.43 -3.26
C ALA A 60 -15.49 6.98 -3.76
N LEU A 61 -15.74 7.08 -5.06
CA LEU A 61 -17.01 6.65 -5.69
C LEU A 61 -17.25 5.14 -5.52
N MET A 62 -16.24 4.32 -5.81
CA MET A 62 -16.33 2.86 -5.62
C MET A 62 -16.65 2.51 -4.18
N LEU A 63 -15.94 3.09 -3.23
CA LEU A 63 -16.15 2.83 -1.80
C LEU A 63 -17.53 3.35 -1.33
N ALA A 64 -17.98 4.49 -1.82
CA ALA A 64 -19.32 5.01 -1.54
C ALA A 64 -20.41 4.05 -2.03
N ILE A 65 -20.25 3.47 -3.21
CA ILE A 65 -21.16 2.45 -3.76
C ILE A 65 -21.18 1.21 -2.85
N VAL A 66 -19.98 0.71 -2.48
CA VAL A 66 -19.87 -0.50 -1.63
C VAL A 66 -20.45 -0.27 -0.24
N VAL A 67 -20.25 0.92 0.36
CA VAL A 67 -20.83 1.27 1.67
C VAL A 67 -22.35 1.35 1.57
N ARG A 68 -22.89 1.99 0.54
CA ARG A 68 -24.35 2.12 0.34
C ARG A 68 -25.03 0.80 0.02
N ALA A 69 -24.37 -0.09 -0.69
CA ALA A 69 -24.88 -1.43 -1.00
C ALA A 69 -24.93 -2.35 0.24
N GLY A 70 -24.18 -2.04 1.29
CA GLY A 70 -24.18 -2.76 2.56
C GLY A 70 -25.23 -2.19 3.52
N ALA A 71 -26.44 -2.78 3.56
CA ALA A 71 -27.50 -2.35 4.46
C ALA A 71 -27.04 -2.33 5.94
N GLY A 72 -27.38 -1.26 6.66
CA GLY A 72 -27.12 -1.14 8.12
C GLY A 72 -25.69 -0.80 8.53
N ARG A 73 -24.81 -0.42 7.60
CA ARG A 73 -23.45 0.02 7.94
C ARG A 73 -23.43 1.44 8.49
N PRO A 74 -22.58 1.72 9.50
CA PRO A 74 -22.41 3.07 10.00
C PRO A 74 -21.86 3.99 8.90
N PRO A 75 -22.11 5.31 8.98
CA PRO A 75 -21.56 6.27 8.05
C PRO A 75 -20.03 6.21 8.05
N PRO A 76 -19.38 6.57 6.93
CA PRO A 76 -17.92 6.61 6.85
C PRO A 76 -17.33 7.48 7.97
N ARG A 77 -16.44 6.92 8.77
CA ARG A 77 -15.68 7.69 9.77
C ARG A 77 -14.40 8.18 9.13
N ALA A 78 -14.30 9.48 8.97
CA ALA A 78 -13.12 10.11 8.40
C ALA A 78 -12.10 10.44 9.49
N ASP A 79 -10.83 10.16 9.19
CA ASP A 79 -9.67 10.62 9.94
C ASP A 79 -8.92 11.63 9.06
N TRP A 80 -8.94 12.91 9.44
CA TRP A 80 -8.31 13.99 8.68
C TRP A 80 -6.81 13.76 8.47
N LEU A 81 -6.11 13.22 9.45
CA LEU A 81 -4.69 12.90 9.30
C LEU A 81 -4.49 11.76 8.32
N ALA A 82 -5.27 10.69 8.42
CA ALA A 82 -5.20 9.59 7.47
C ALA A 82 -5.56 10.05 6.05
N ALA A 83 -6.58 10.90 5.89
CA ALA A 83 -6.96 11.46 4.60
C ALA A 83 -5.86 12.37 4.01
N ALA A 84 -5.25 13.24 4.83
CA ALA A 84 -4.13 14.06 4.41
C ALA A 84 -2.90 13.22 4.02
N MET A 85 -2.60 12.14 4.76
CA MET A 85 -1.52 11.22 4.41
C MET A 85 -1.82 10.43 3.15
N LEU A 86 -3.08 10.02 2.94
CA LEU A 86 -3.50 9.38 1.69
C LEU A 86 -3.32 10.33 0.50
N PHE A 87 -3.78 11.57 0.62
CA PHE A 87 -3.58 12.60 -0.40
C PHE A 87 -2.09 12.86 -0.66
N ALA A 88 -1.31 13.11 0.40
CA ALA A 88 0.12 13.36 0.28
C ALA A 88 0.86 12.18 -0.40
N TYR A 89 0.52 10.95 -0.02
CA TYR A 89 1.06 9.76 -0.69
C TYR A 89 0.75 9.77 -2.20
N VAL A 90 -0.51 9.94 -2.59
CA VAL A 90 -0.91 9.89 -4.01
C VAL A 90 -0.30 11.04 -4.79
N ALA A 91 -0.32 12.26 -4.26
CA ALA A 91 0.26 13.44 -4.90
C ALA A 91 1.78 13.30 -5.06
N CYS A 92 2.51 13.13 -3.96
CA CYS A 92 3.97 13.02 -4.00
C CYS A 92 4.44 11.85 -4.87
N PHE A 93 3.76 10.70 -4.81
CA PHE A 93 4.04 9.54 -5.65
C PHE A 93 3.86 9.86 -7.14
N SER A 94 2.73 10.47 -7.53
CA SER A 94 2.46 10.80 -8.93
C SER A 94 3.46 11.80 -9.50
N PHE A 95 3.79 12.85 -8.74
CA PHE A 95 4.78 13.83 -9.19
C PHE A 95 6.21 13.28 -9.21
N ALA A 96 6.59 12.42 -8.27
CA ALA A 96 7.89 11.76 -8.28
C ALA A 96 8.09 10.87 -9.52
N TYR A 97 7.03 10.35 -10.11
CA TYR A 97 7.10 9.60 -11.38
C TYR A 97 7.68 10.39 -12.54
N LEU A 98 7.58 11.72 -12.52
CA LEU A 98 8.11 12.59 -13.58
C LEU A 98 9.64 12.77 -13.49
N SER A 99 10.23 12.53 -12.32
CA SER A 99 11.63 12.90 -12.05
C SER A 99 12.52 11.77 -11.51
N VAL A 100 11.92 10.61 -11.17
CA VAL A 100 12.65 9.44 -10.67
C VAL A 100 12.43 8.24 -11.59
N ASN A 101 13.50 7.58 -12.00
CA ASN A 101 13.37 6.39 -12.84
C ASN A 101 12.76 5.18 -12.10
N ALA A 102 12.29 4.19 -12.85
CA ALA A 102 11.61 3.03 -12.32
C ALA A 102 12.44 2.23 -11.29
N ALA A 103 13.75 2.12 -11.55
CA ALA A 103 14.64 1.34 -10.70
C ALA A 103 14.92 2.01 -9.34
N THR A 104 14.93 3.35 -9.30
CA THR A 104 15.24 4.12 -8.08
C THR A 104 14.00 4.37 -7.22
N ARG A 105 12.80 4.35 -7.81
CA ARG A 105 11.52 4.62 -7.11
C ARG A 105 11.25 3.65 -5.97
N ALA A 106 11.34 2.34 -6.25
CA ALA A 106 10.97 1.32 -5.28
C ALA A 106 11.86 1.36 -4.01
N PRO A 107 13.21 1.42 -4.09
CA PRO A 107 14.04 1.54 -2.90
C PRO A 107 13.75 2.77 -2.05
N ILE A 108 13.55 3.94 -2.68
CA ILE A 108 13.27 5.18 -1.95
C ILE A 108 11.91 5.08 -1.25
N LEU A 109 10.86 4.69 -1.99
CA LEU A 109 9.52 4.55 -1.41
C LEU A 109 9.51 3.55 -0.26
N PHE A 110 9.93 2.31 -0.53
CA PHE A 110 9.87 1.24 0.47
C PHE A 110 10.87 1.46 1.60
N GLY A 111 12.03 2.08 1.35
CA GLY A 111 12.95 2.50 2.39
C GLY A 111 12.29 3.47 3.37
N ALA A 112 11.62 4.51 2.88
CA ALA A 112 10.90 5.47 3.71
C ALA A 112 9.71 4.83 4.45
N VAL A 113 8.95 3.93 3.79
CA VAL A 113 7.89 3.13 4.45
C VAL A 113 8.46 2.31 5.60
N GLN A 114 9.56 1.58 5.34
CA GLN A 114 10.21 0.74 6.35
C GLN A 114 10.65 1.58 7.55
N LEU A 115 11.38 2.66 7.32
CA LEU A 115 11.87 3.54 8.39
C LEU A 115 10.69 4.06 9.23
N THR A 116 9.61 4.51 8.60
CA THR A 116 8.43 5.04 9.29
C THR A 116 7.75 3.97 10.15
N MET A 117 7.48 2.80 9.57
CA MET A 117 6.75 1.74 10.27
C MET A 117 7.62 1.04 11.33
N PHE A 118 8.93 0.91 11.10
CA PHE A 118 9.86 0.38 12.08
C PHE A 118 10.03 1.33 13.26
N ALA A 119 10.22 2.63 13.01
CA ALA A 119 10.31 3.62 14.08
C ALA A 119 9.07 3.58 14.98
N ALA A 120 7.87 3.51 14.38
CA ALA A 120 6.61 3.39 15.12
C ALA A 120 6.52 2.05 15.88
N GLY A 121 6.93 0.94 15.28
CA GLY A 121 6.94 -0.37 15.92
C GLY A 121 7.89 -0.42 17.12
N LEU A 122 9.11 0.08 16.96
CA LEU A 122 10.10 0.16 18.04
C LEU A 122 9.60 1.06 19.18
N HIS A 123 9.00 2.21 18.85
CA HIS A 123 8.40 3.10 19.84
C HIS A 123 7.24 2.43 20.59
N ALA A 124 6.46 1.58 19.92
CA ALA A 124 5.41 0.77 20.52
C ALA A 124 5.94 -0.45 21.29
N GLY A 125 7.26 -0.62 21.40
CA GLY A 125 7.90 -1.74 22.10
C GLY A 125 7.96 -3.05 21.32
N GLU A 126 7.67 -3.03 20.01
CA GLU A 126 7.86 -4.20 19.15
C GLU A 126 9.36 -4.49 19.00
N ARG A 127 9.74 -5.76 19.06
CA ARG A 127 11.15 -6.17 18.86
C ARG A 127 11.21 -7.42 18.00
N PHE A 128 12.11 -7.43 17.04
CA PHE A 128 12.48 -8.66 16.37
C PHE A 128 13.50 -9.45 17.19
N THR A 129 13.41 -10.76 17.10
CA THR A 129 14.51 -11.67 17.47
C THR A 129 15.62 -11.59 16.41
N ALA A 130 16.79 -12.13 16.70
CA ALA A 130 17.89 -12.16 15.74
C ALA A 130 17.49 -12.74 14.36
N PRO A 131 16.75 -13.86 14.25
CA PRO A 131 16.26 -14.34 12.95
C PRO A 131 15.38 -13.32 12.22
N GLY A 132 14.56 -12.55 12.95
CA GLY A 132 13.71 -11.50 12.34
C GLY A 132 14.55 -10.38 11.71
N TRP A 133 15.63 -9.95 12.37
CA TRP A 133 16.56 -8.95 11.82
C TRP A 133 17.31 -9.49 10.60
N VAL A 134 17.77 -10.75 10.65
CA VAL A 134 18.40 -11.41 9.49
C VAL A 134 17.43 -11.47 8.30
N GLY A 135 16.19 -11.87 8.55
CA GLY A 135 15.15 -11.89 7.52
C GLY A 135 14.88 -10.52 6.90
N MET A 136 14.82 -9.47 7.73
CA MET A 136 14.64 -8.10 7.25
C MET A 136 15.86 -7.64 6.43
N ALA A 137 17.08 -7.89 6.90
CA ALA A 137 18.30 -7.55 6.18
C ALA A 137 18.34 -8.27 4.81
N ALA A 138 17.99 -9.56 4.76
CA ALA A 138 17.89 -10.32 3.52
C ALA A 138 16.86 -9.74 2.55
N ALA A 139 15.68 -9.35 3.05
CA ALA A 139 14.63 -8.76 2.22
C ALA A 139 15.04 -7.40 1.65
N VAL A 140 15.67 -6.54 2.45
CA VAL A 140 16.19 -5.24 2.00
C VAL A 140 17.35 -5.43 1.02
N ALA A 141 18.29 -6.34 1.28
CA ALA A 141 19.40 -6.65 0.37
C ALA A 141 18.87 -7.19 -0.96
N GLY A 142 17.87 -8.06 -0.94
CA GLY A 142 17.19 -8.55 -2.14
C GLY A 142 16.53 -7.43 -2.95
N LEU A 143 15.87 -6.46 -2.29
CA LEU A 143 15.31 -5.28 -2.96
C LEU A 143 16.40 -4.44 -3.61
N LEU A 144 17.49 -4.14 -2.90
CA LEU A 144 18.62 -3.38 -3.44
C LEU A 144 19.25 -4.10 -4.63
N TYR A 145 19.44 -5.43 -4.53
CA TYR A 145 19.96 -6.24 -5.62
C TYR A 145 19.02 -6.24 -6.84
N LEU A 146 17.71 -6.31 -6.63
CA LEU A 146 16.71 -6.28 -7.72
C LEU A 146 16.84 -5.03 -8.58
N VAL A 147 17.12 -3.88 -7.96
CA VAL A 147 17.09 -2.58 -8.62
C VAL A 147 18.48 -2.03 -9.01
N SER A 148 19.56 -2.59 -8.45
CA SER A 148 20.91 -2.01 -8.52
C SER A 148 21.46 -1.63 -9.90
N PRO A 149 21.20 -2.36 -11.02
CA PRO A 149 21.81 -1.98 -12.31
C PRO A 149 21.08 -0.86 -13.04
N GLY A 150 19.90 -0.51 -12.59
CA GLY A 150 19.13 0.58 -13.19
C GLY A 150 19.16 1.87 -12.35
N VAL A 151 19.94 1.89 -11.28
CA VAL A 151 20.04 3.05 -10.39
C VAL A 151 20.89 4.11 -11.08
N SER A 152 20.24 5.13 -11.61
CA SER A 152 20.88 6.41 -11.96
C SER A 152 20.65 7.38 -10.79
N ALA A 153 21.53 8.38 -10.67
CA ALA A 153 21.39 9.42 -9.64
C ALA A 153 20.01 10.13 -9.82
N PRO A 154 19.08 9.99 -8.86
CA PRO A 154 17.79 10.65 -8.96
C PRO A 154 17.93 12.15 -8.70
N THR A 155 17.00 12.93 -9.24
CA THR A 155 16.93 14.35 -8.91
C THR A 155 16.63 14.55 -7.42
N PRO A 156 17.23 15.53 -6.73
CA PRO A 156 16.96 15.77 -5.31
C PRO A 156 15.45 15.96 -5.00
N GLY A 157 14.75 16.71 -5.85
CA GLY A 157 13.30 16.90 -5.72
C GLY A 157 12.51 15.59 -5.82
N GLY A 158 12.92 14.71 -6.75
CA GLY A 158 12.29 13.39 -6.90
C GLY A 158 12.51 12.50 -5.68
N VAL A 159 13.70 12.53 -5.08
CA VAL A 159 14.01 11.81 -3.83
C VAL A 159 13.12 12.31 -2.69
N VAL A 160 13.00 13.63 -2.52
CA VAL A 160 12.16 14.24 -1.49
C VAL A 160 10.70 13.83 -1.66
N LEU A 161 10.15 13.95 -2.87
CA LEU A 161 8.76 13.57 -3.16
C LEU A 161 8.50 12.08 -2.92
N MET A 162 9.41 11.20 -3.39
CA MET A 162 9.22 9.76 -3.23
C MET A 162 9.38 9.33 -1.75
N SER A 163 10.29 9.97 -1.01
CA SER A 163 10.44 9.75 0.43
C SER A 163 9.21 10.25 1.20
N ALA A 164 8.69 11.43 0.86
CA ALA A 164 7.45 11.96 1.44
C ALA A 164 6.27 11.04 1.16
N ALA A 165 6.16 10.49 -0.05
CA ALA A 165 5.15 9.47 -0.37
C ALA A 165 5.29 8.22 0.51
N GLY A 166 6.51 7.74 0.73
CA GLY A 166 6.77 6.58 1.60
C GLY A 166 6.42 6.84 3.06
N VAL A 167 6.80 7.98 3.61
CA VAL A 167 6.43 8.40 4.97
C VAL A 167 4.90 8.50 5.10
N ALA A 168 4.26 9.20 4.17
CA ALA A 168 2.80 9.38 4.16
C ALA A 168 2.06 8.03 4.09
N TRP A 169 2.52 7.11 3.25
CA TRP A 169 1.99 5.75 3.18
C TRP A 169 2.21 4.95 4.47
N GLY A 170 3.39 5.07 5.08
CA GLY A 170 3.69 4.45 6.37
C GLY A 170 2.75 4.94 7.48
N VAL A 171 2.59 6.26 7.60
CA VAL A 171 1.67 6.87 8.58
C VAL A 171 0.22 6.47 8.29
N TYR A 172 -0.23 6.53 7.04
CA TYR A 172 -1.58 6.08 6.63
C TYR A 172 -1.83 4.62 7.05
N SER A 173 -0.87 3.72 6.79
CA SER A 173 -0.96 2.32 7.18
C SER A 173 -1.03 2.13 8.70
N LEU A 174 -0.22 2.90 9.46
CA LEU A 174 -0.24 2.85 10.93
C LEU A 174 -1.58 3.35 11.50
N ARG A 175 -2.16 4.39 10.91
CA ARG A 175 -3.50 4.90 11.29
C ARG A 175 -4.61 3.89 11.01
N GLY A 176 -4.44 3.01 10.02
CA GLY A 176 -5.36 1.94 9.68
C GLY A 176 -5.31 0.72 10.60
N ARG A 177 -4.31 0.61 11.47
CA ARG A 177 -4.17 -0.54 12.38
C ARG A 177 -5.25 -0.54 13.45
N GLY A 178 -5.83 -1.73 13.68
CA GLY A 178 -6.79 -1.92 14.78
C GLY A 178 -8.17 -1.30 14.58
N LEU A 179 -8.45 -0.68 13.44
CA LEU A 179 -9.77 -0.11 13.15
C LEU A 179 -10.85 -1.18 13.12
N ALA A 180 -11.99 -0.92 13.76
CA ALA A 180 -13.11 -1.84 13.82
C ALA A 180 -13.71 -2.10 12.42
N ASP A 181 -13.93 -1.03 11.64
CA ASP A 181 -14.47 -1.08 10.28
C ASP A 181 -13.47 -0.49 9.26
N PRO A 182 -12.67 -1.34 8.59
CA PRO A 182 -11.75 -0.91 7.54
C PRO A 182 -12.42 -0.25 6.35
N LEU A 183 -13.63 -0.70 5.98
CA LEU A 183 -14.37 -0.16 4.84
C LEU A 183 -14.83 1.27 5.11
N ALA A 184 -15.51 1.49 6.26
CA ALA A 184 -15.98 2.82 6.63
C ALA A 184 -14.82 3.82 6.78
N ALA A 185 -13.71 3.41 7.40
CA ALA A 185 -12.53 4.25 7.55
C ALA A 185 -11.90 4.60 6.21
N THR A 186 -11.68 3.60 5.33
CA THR A 186 -11.09 3.84 4.01
C THR A 186 -12.00 4.75 3.17
N ALA A 187 -13.31 4.50 3.16
CA ALA A 187 -14.26 5.34 2.43
C ALA A 187 -14.24 6.79 2.92
N GLY A 188 -14.22 7.02 4.23
CA GLY A 188 -14.12 8.35 4.81
C GLY A 188 -12.82 9.07 4.42
N ASN A 189 -11.69 8.36 4.47
CA ASN A 189 -10.40 8.92 4.08
C ASN A 189 -10.35 9.30 2.59
N PHE A 190 -10.89 8.46 1.70
CA PHE A 190 -10.96 8.77 0.27
C PHE A 190 -11.90 9.95 -0.02
N LEU A 191 -13.05 10.03 0.66
CA LEU A 191 -14.00 11.15 0.52
C LEU A 191 -13.37 12.49 0.93
N LEU A 192 -12.53 12.51 1.96
CA LEU A 192 -11.79 13.72 2.37
C LEU A 192 -10.58 14.01 1.47
N ALA A 193 -9.87 12.99 0.99
CA ALA A 193 -8.70 13.18 0.14
C ALA A 193 -9.04 13.60 -1.29
N ALA A 194 -10.20 13.19 -1.81
CA ALA A 194 -10.62 13.51 -3.18
C ALA A 194 -10.71 15.03 -3.47
N PRO A 195 -11.36 15.88 -2.63
CA PRO A 195 -11.36 17.32 -2.87
C PRO A 195 -9.97 17.95 -2.80
N MET A 196 -9.06 17.43 -1.95
CA MET A 196 -7.68 17.91 -1.90
C MET A 196 -6.95 17.64 -3.23
N ALA A 197 -7.18 16.47 -3.84
CA ALA A 197 -6.60 16.14 -5.15
C ALA A 197 -7.22 16.97 -6.28
N LEU A 198 -8.52 17.23 -6.25
CA LEU A 198 -9.18 18.11 -7.21
C LEU A 198 -8.65 19.54 -7.12
N ALA A 199 -8.44 20.06 -5.91
CA ALA A 199 -7.80 21.35 -5.73
C ALA A 199 -6.38 21.39 -6.30
N LEU A 200 -5.59 20.33 -6.08
CA LEU A 200 -4.26 20.20 -6.71
C LEU A 200 -4.36 20.19 -8.24
N SER A 201 -5.32 19.44 -8.82
CA SER A 201 -5.52 19.44 -10.29
C SER A 201 -5.93 20.79 -10.82
N ALA A 202 -6.72 21.57 -10.06
CA ALA A 202 -7.07 22.93 -10.46
C ALA A 202 -5.84 23.84 -10.52
N VAL A 203 -4.89 23.71 -9.58
CA VAL A 203 -3.60 24.45 -9.63
C VAL A 203 -2.77 24.08 -10.87
N PHE A 204 -2.82 22.81 -11.29
CA PHE A 204 -2.09 22.30 -12.47
C PHE A 204 -2.96 22.21 -13.73
N ALA A 205 -4.10 22.91 -13.81
CA ALA A 205 -5.04 22.84 -14.93
C ALA A 205 -4.39 23.11 -16.30
N GLY A 206 -3.38 23.97 -16.36
CA GLY A 206 -2.62 24.23 -17.59
C GLY A 206 -1.79 23.05 -18.12
N ARG A 207 -1.65 21.98 -17.36
CA ARG A 207 -0.97 20.72 -17.76
C ARG A 207 -1.93 19.57 -17.99
N PHE A 208 -3.23 19.83 -18.01
CA PHE A 208 -4.26 18.82 -18.16
C PHE A 208 -4.22 18.19 -19.58
N HIS A 209 -3.85 16.91 -19.65
CA HIS A 209 -3.81 16.16 -20.91
C HIS A 209 -4.07 14.65 -20.71
N PRO A 210 -5.23 14.24 -20.19
CA PRO A 210 -5.55 12.83 -20.06
C PRO A 210 -5.93 12.23 -21.42
N THR A 211 -5.26 11.14 -21.81
CA THR A 211 -5.80 10.26 -22.85
C THR A 211 -6.87 9.36 -22.25
N THR A 212 -7.78 8.81 -23.07
CA THR A 212 -8.78 7.84 -22.63
C THR A 212 -8.13 6.65 -21.93
N ARG A 213 -7.02 6.13 -22.48
CA ARG A 213 -6.28 5.01 -21.89
C ARG A 213 -5.68 5.39 -20.53
N GLY A 214 -5.02 6.53 -20.41
CA GLY A 214 -4.45 7.02 -19.16
C GLY A 214 -5.51 7.22 -18.09
N ALA A 215 -6.68 7.80 -18.45
CA ALA A 215 -7.81 7.98 -17.54
C ALA A 215 -8.38 6.65 -17.06
N LEU A 216 -8.61 5.67 -17.95
CA LEU A 216 -9.08 4.34 -17.57
C LEU A 216 -8.12 3.60 -16.62
N LEU A 217 -6.81 3.70 -16.86
CA LEU A 217 -5.80 3.12 -16.00
C LEU A 217 -5.79 3.79 -14.61
N ALA A 218 -5.93 5.12 -14.55
CA ALA A 218 -6.02 5.86 -13.30
C ALA A 218 -7.31 5.52 -12.52
N VAL A 219 -8.45 5.37 -13.21
CA VAL A 219 -9.72 4.94 -12.62
C VAL A 219 -9.61 3.51 -12.08
N ALA A 220 -9.04 2.58 -12.84
CA ALA A 220 -8.83 1.20 -12.38
C ALA A 220 -7.89 1.16 -11.16
N SER A 221 -6.80 1.95 -11.18
CA SER A 221 -5.90 2.13 -10.05
C SER A 221 -6.64 2.65 -8.81
N GLY A 222 -7.54 3.61 -8.97
CA GLY A 222 -8.30 4.20 -7.88
C GLY A 222 -9.36 3.27 -7.32
N ALA A 223 -10.27 2.80 -8.16
CA ALA A 223 -11.42 2.02 -7.74
C ALA A 223 -11.03 0.63 -7.18
N LEU A 224 -10.20 -0.10 -7.91
CA LEU A 224 -9.90 -1.49 -7.58
C LEU A 224 -8.69 -1.62 -6.65
N THR A 225 -7.53 -1.14 -7.10
CA THR A 225 -6.28 -1.44 -6.40
C THR A 225 -6.01 -0.51 -5.21
N SER A 226 -6.53 0.72 -5.24
CA SER A 226 -6.45 1.64 -4.10
C SER A 226 -7.70 1.53 -3.22
N GLY A 227 -8.90 1.75 -3.73
CA GLY A 227 -10.13 1.72 -2.95
C GLY A 227 -10.31 0.37 -2.24
N ILE A 228 -10.60 -0.68 -2.99
CA ILE A 228 -10.83 -2.02 -2.43
C ILE A 228 -9.52 -2.58 -1.84
N GLY A 229 -8.38 -2.40 -2.50
CA GLY A 229 -7.08 -2.89 -2.03
C GLY A 229 -6.71 -2.36 -0.64
N TYR A 230 -7.01 -1.10 -0.32
CA TYR A 230 -6.70 -0.50 1.00
C TYR A 230 -7.68 -0.95 2.09
N VAL A 231 -8.94 -1.23 1.74
CA VAL A 231 -9.88 -1.90 2.67
C VAL A 231 -9.34 -3.26 3.08
N VAL A 232 -8.87 -4.05 2.10
CA VAL A 232 -8.26 -5.36 2.37
C VAL A 232 -6.98 -5.22 3.18
N TRP A 233 -6.15 -4.22 2.88
CA TRP A 233 -4.95 -3.92 3.64
C TRP A 233 -5.26 -3.55 5.10
N TYR A 234 -6.20 -2.65 5.34
CA TYR A 234 -6.62 -2.29 6.69
C TYR A 234 -7.20 -3.50 7.45
N ALA A 235 -7.92 -4.39 6.76
CA ALA A 235 -8.40 -5.63 7.36
C ALA A 235 -7.24 -6.57 7.75
N ALA A 236 -6.20 -6.67 6.94
CA ALA A 236 -4.99 -7.44 7.23
C ALA A 236 -4.21 -6.86 8.41
N LEU A 237 -4.09 -5.52 8.48
CA LEU A 237 -3.36 -4.80 9.53
C LEU A 237 -3.91 -5.02 10.94
N LYS A 238 -5.17 -5.42 11.10
CA LYS A 238 -5.74 -5.77 12.42
C LYS A 238 -4.94 -6.85 13.16
N HIS A 239 -4.27 -7.71 12.40
CA HIS A 239 -3.59 -8.90 12.90
C HIS A 239 -2.07 -8.85 12.69
N LEU A 240 -1.55 -7.74 12.21
CA LEU A 240 -0.12 -7.56 11.93
C LEU A 240 0.48 -6.48 12.84
N ALA A 241 1.58 -6.82 13.51
CA ALA A 241 2.45 -5.84 14.14
C ALA A 241 3.04 -4.89 13.09
N ALA A 242 3.40 -3.64 13.46
CA ALA A 242 3.87 -2.64 12.51
C ALA A 242 5.11 -3.11 11.74
N MET A 243 6.06 -3.71 12.44
CA MET A 243 7.29 -4.20 11.83
C MET A 243 7.03 -5.37 10.86
N ARG A 244 6.09 -6.28 11.17
CA ARG A 244 5.68 -7.36 10.25
C ARG A 244 4.91 -6.82 9.04
N ALA A 245 4.04 -5.85 9.26
CA ALA A 245 3.30 -5.18 8.19
C ALA A 245 4.25 -4.44 7.24
N ALA A 246 5.31 -3.82 7.76
CA ALA A 246 6.36 -3.25 6.95
C ALA A 246 7.07 -4.32 6.12
N ALA A 247 7.51 -5.41 6.77
CA ALA A 247 8.24 -6.48 6.09
C ALA A 247 7.48 -7.07 4.91
N VAL A 248 6.18 -7.40 5.08
CA VAL A 248 5.40 -8.04 4.01
C VAL A 248 5.22 -7.13 2.78
N GLN A 249 5.25 -5.83 2.94
CA GLN A 249 5.17 -4.87 1.82
C GLN A 249 6.39 -4.95 0.89
N LEU A 250 7.54 -5.46 1.34
CA LEU A 250 8.70 -5.70 0.47
C LEU A 250 8.44 -6.78 -0.59
N SER A 251 7.35 -7.55 -0.48
CA SER A 251 6.93 -8.49 -1.52
C SER A 251 6.34 -7.78 -2.76
N VAL A 252 5.92 -6.51 -2.65
CA VAL A 252 5.30 -5.78 -3.75
C VAL A 252 6.23 -5.61 -4.97
N PRO A 253 7.51 -5.18 -4.83
CA PRO A 253 8.41 -5.05 -5.96
C PRO A 253 8.62 -6.34 -6.77
N PRO A 254 8.93 -7.50 -6.16
CA PRO A 254 9.07 -8.74 -6.93
C PRO A 254 7.76 -9.19 -7.57
N ILE A 255 6.60 -9.05 -6.91
CA ILE A 255 5.30 -9.37 -7.50
C ILE A 255 5.02 -8.45 -8.71
N ALA A 256 5.29 -7.15 -8.59
CA ALA A 256 5.14 -6.21 -9.69
C ALA A 256 6.09 -6.51 -10.86
N ALA A 257 7.32 -6.92 -10.57
CA ALA A 257 8.28 -7.32 -11.60
C ALA A 257 7.85 -8.63 -12.30
N CYS A 258 7.35 -9.62 -11.57
CA CYS A 258 6.73 -10.80 -12.17
C CYS A 258 5.51 -10.42 -13.05
N GLY A 259 4.67 -9.50 -12.58
CA GLY A 259 3.56 -8.97 -13.37
C GLY A 259 4.03 -8.26 -14.65
N ALA A 260 5.15 -7.52 -14.61
CA ALA A 260 5.74 -6.90 -15.79
C ALA A 260 6.23 -7.95 -16.81
N VAL A 261 6.80 -9.05 -16.36
CA VAL A 261 7.17 -10.18 -17.24
C VAL A 261 5.93 -10.77 -17.89
N LEU A 262 4.86 -11.02 -17.13
CA LEU A 262 3.66 -11.70 -17.63
C LEU A 262 2.79 -10.82 -18.54
N PHE A 263 2.64 -9.52 -18.21
CA PHE A 263 1.67 -8.64 -18.87
C PHE A 263 2.31 -7.55 -19.74
N LEU A 264 3.60 -7.26 -19.57
CA LEU A 264 4.31 -6.22 -20.32
C LEU A 264 5.41 -6.81 -21.22
N ALA A 265 5.44 -8.13 -21.39
CA ALA A 265 6.42 -8.86 -22.21
C ALA A 265 7.88 -8.55 -21.83
N GLU A 266 8.15 -8.18 -20.58
CA GLU A 266 9.52 -8.02 -20.08
C GLU A 266 10.21 -9.39 -19.96
N ARG A 267 11.51 -9.44 -20.23
CA ARG A 267 12.24 -10.71 -20.15
C ARG A 267 12.50 -11.13 -18.70
N PRO A 268 12.20 -12.37 -18.30
CA PRO A 268 12.57 -12.86 -16.99
C PRO A 268 14.11 -12.90 -16.87
N THR A 269 14.62 -12.47 -15.72
CA THR A 269 16.07 -12.44 -15.46
C THR A 269 16.41 -13.28 -14.23
N TRP A 270 17.59 -13.88 -14.20
CA TRP A 270 18.11 -14.56 -13.01
C TRP A 270 18.14 -13.65 -11.79
N ARG A 271 18.38 -12.37 -12.02
CA ARG A 271 18.31 -11.36 -10.97
C ARG A 271 16.94 -11.31 -10.32
N LEU A 272 15.85 -11.27 -11.10
CA LEU A 272 14.49 -11.28 -10.57
C LEU A 272 14.26 -12.54 -9.71
N ALA A 273 14.72 -13.71 -10.17
CA ALA A 273 14.59 -14.95 -9.42
C ALA A 273 15.35 -14.91 -8.09
N ILE A 274 16.64 -14.54 -8.09
CA ILE A 274 17.47 -14.46 -6.89
C ILE A 274 16.93 -13.40 -5.91
N ALA A 275 16.62 -12.20 -6.42
CA ALA A 275 16.08 -11.13 -5.58
C ALA A 275 14.72 -11.53 -4.96
N SER A 276 13.83 -12.14 -5.73
CA SER A 276 12.53 -12.61 -5.24
C SER A 276 12.71 -13.69 -4.16
N ALA A 277 13.64 -14.62 -4.34
CA ALA A 277 13.95 -15.64 -3.35
C ALA A 277 14.48 -15.00 -2.04
N ALA A 278 15.40 -14.03 -2.14
CA ALA A 278 15.94 -13.32 -0.99
C ALA A 278 14.85 -12.49 -0.27
N ILE A 279 14.01 -11.77 -1.00
CA ILE A 279 12.92 -10.95 -0.43
C ILE A 279 11.88 -11.85 0.23
N LEU A 280 11.33 -12.83 -0.48
CA LEU A 280 10.26 -13.68 0.03
C LEU A 280 10.76 -14.61 1.14
N GLY A 281 11.97 -15.16 1.03
CA GLY A 281 12.63 -15.94 2.09
C GLY A 281 12.90 -15.09 3.34
N GLY A 282 13.36 -13.85 3.16
CA GLY A 282 13.54 -12.90 4.25
C GLY A 282 12.24 -12.55 4.96
N ILE A 283 11.16 -12.29 4.21
CA ILE A 283 9.81 -12.06 4.77
C ILE A 283 9.32 -13.29 5.53
N ALA A 284 9.49 -14.50 4.97
CA ALA A 284 9.10 -15.75 5.64
C ALA A 284 9.81 -15.89 6.99
N LEU A 285 11.11 -15.57 7.04
CA LEU A 285 11.91 -15.60 8.28
C LEU A 285 11.42 -14.55 9.29
N VAL A 286 11.08 -13.32 8.85
CA VAL A 286 10.47 -12.29 9.70
C VAL A 286 9.14 -12.78 10.30
N LEU A 287 8.28 -13.40 9.48
CA LEU A 287 6.97 -13.87 9.93
C LEU A 287 7.07 -15.08 10.87
N ALA A 288 8.02 -15.98 10.63
CA ALA A 288 8.29 -17.14 11.48
C ALA A 288 8.95 -16.75 12.81
N SER A 289 9.68 -15.63 12.86
CA SER A 289 10.31 -15.15 14.08
C SER A 289 9.27 -14.74 15.12
N ARG A 290 9.48 -15.12 16.40
CA ARG A 290 8.61 -14.69 17.49
C ARG A 290 8.80 -13.19 17.72
N ALA A 291 7.73 -12.39 17.62
CA ALA A 291 7.77 -11.02 18.07
C ALA A 291 7.60 -11.02 19.61
N HIS A 292 8.61 -10.56 20.34
CA HIS A 292 8.48 -10.21 21.75
C HIS A 292 7.94 -8.78 21.82
N GLY A 293 6.65 -8.64 22.05
CA GLY A 293 6.01 -7.38 22.38
C GLY A 293 5.18 -7.58 23.62
N LYS A 294 5.18 -6.62 24.54
CA LYS A 294 4.23 -6.59 25.64
C LYS A 294 2.83 -6.62 25.02
N THR A 295 2.09 -7.72 25.21
CA THR A 295 0.64 -7.71 25.10
C THR A 295 0.16 -6.56 25.96
N ALA A 296 -0.56 -5.58 25.40
CA ALA A 296 -1.24 -4.58 26.20
C ALA A 296 -2.05 -5.30 27.28
N PRO A 297 -2.00 -4.86 28.56
CA PRO A 297 -2.81 -5.45 29.59
C PRO A 297 -4.26 -5.43 29.14
N GLN A 298 -4.89 -6.60 29.05
CA GLN A 298 -6.34 -6.68 28.97
C GLN A 298 -6.86 -5.86 30.15
N ALA A 299 -7.58 -4.77 29.86
CA ALA A 299 -8.30 -4.03 30.89
C ALA A 299 -9.17 -5.05 31.65
N GLN A 300 -8.78 -5.35 32.86
CA GLN A 300 -9.58 -6.17 33.78
C GLN A 300 -10.95 -5.48 33.88
N ARG A 301 -12.00 -6.14 33.42
CA ARG A 301 -13.37 -5.75 33.78
C ARG A 301 -13.43 -5.70 35.31
N PRO A 302 -13.93 -4.58 35.89
CA PRO A 302 -14.19 -4.58 37.31
C PRO A 302 -15.16 -5.71 37.65
N PRO A 303 -15.01 -6.35 38.82
CA PRO A 303 -15.92 -7.39 39.25
C PRO A 303 -17.33 -6.80 39.40
N ASP A 304 -18.32 -7.51 38.84
CA ASP A 304 -19.73 -7.20 39.02
C ASP A 304 -20.03 -7.20 40.53
N THR A 305 -20.21 -6.05 41.11
CA THR A 305 -20.79 -5.90 42.45
C THR A 305 -22.29 -6.11 42.34
N ARG A 306 -22.72 -7.21 42.92
CA ARG A 306 -24.13 -7.51 43.17
C ARG A 306 -24.74 -6.53 44.18
#